data_8a2e07013358a2f17fecc5d8c7f159fd
#
_entry.id   8a2e07013358a2f17fecc5d8c7f159fd
#
_cell.length_a   1.000
_cell.length_b   1.000
_cell.length_c   1.000
_cell.angle_alpha   90.00
_cell.angle_beta   90.00
_cell.angle_gamma   90.00
#
_symmetry.space_group_name_H-M   'P 1'
#
loop_
_entity.id
_entity.type
_entity.pdbx_description
1 polymer ?
#
loop_
_entity_poly.entity_id
_entity_poly.type
_entity_poly.pdbx_seq_one_letter_code
_entity_poly.pdbx_strand_id
1 'polypeptide(L)'
;MLVFVDESYHEEKNPEAKSTFAAVLVRESKYRDFDTRLFDLKKHFWKVANPYDLELKGRKLMNERALIMPKTRDFISQIIWLCKEVEAVVFAVVQDGSFTLASESDHLPSLYRALMRRVNTFMEVKFPEEQATFFFDGIDHETNRTVAISFNNFMFRHWWGRSYKNIIPTSFFCDSLVSPGIQMADVLAYCVNQRYGGRRGHLEDLFQQFRAITYNHELPDEGFTLWGVQRIPAEEKIPFSVDVLGTEQRVPSSDESEEETGGPKGPATPQVK
;
A
#
# COMPACT_ATOMS: atom_id res chain seq x y z
N MET A 1 -11.09 -6.17 -8.89
CA MET A 1 -9.80 -5.45 -9.08
C MET A 1 -8.69 -6.28 -8.45
N LEU A 2 -7.59 -6.56 -9.18
CA LEU A 2 -6.40 -7.22 -8.64
C LEU A 2 -5.39 -6.15 -8.25
N VAL A 3 -4.83 -6.24 -7.04
CA VAL A 3 -3.90 -5.27 -6.45
C VAL A 3 -2.61 -6.01 -6.11
N PHE A 4 -1.57 -5.78 -6.88
CA PHE A 4 -0.25 -6.38 -6.69
C PHE A 4 0.63 -5.41 -5.93
N VAL A 5 1.21 -5.87 -4.81
CA VAL A 5 1.98 -5.03 -3.88
C VAL A 5 3.36 -5.62 -3.69
N ASP A 6 4.35 -4.74 -3.77
CA ASP A 6 5.73 -5.07 -3.43
C ASP A 6 6.40 -3.89 -2.70
N GLU A 7 7.48 -4.17 -2.01
CA GLU A 7 8.21 -3.21 -1.21
C GLU A 7 9.64 -2.99 -1.69
N SER A 8 10.16 -1.81 -1.37
CA SER A 8 11.58 -1.48 -1.52
C SER A 8 12.06 -0.76 -0.26
N TYR A 9 12.95 -1.39 0.50
CA TYR A 9 13.47 -0.85 1.75
C TYR A 9 14.93 -1.25 1.96
N HIS A 10 15.56 -0.63 2.95
CA HIS A 10 16.88 -1.00 3.44
C HIS A 10 16.74 -1.71 4.79
N GLU A 11 17.33 -2.89 4.91
CA GLU A 11 17.30 -3.70 6.14
C GLU A 11 18.10 -3.08 7.29
N GLU A 12 19.13 -2.30 6.98
CA GLU A 12 19.94 -1.62 7.98
C GLU A 12 19.20 -0.42 8.58
N LYS A 13 19.35 -0.20 9.89
CA LYS A 13 18.83 0.97 10.59
C LYS A 13 19.55 2.24 10.11
N ASN A 14 19.11 2.78 9.01
CA ASN A 14 19.56 4.04 8.48
C ASN A 14 18.41 5.07 8.56
N PRO A 15 18.52 6.13 9.37
CA PRO A 15 17.47 7.14 9.51
C PRO A 15 17.24 7.94 8.21
N GLU A 16 18.20 7.97 7.31
CA GLU A 16 18.05 8.61 5.99
C GLU A 16 17.45 7.66 4.93
N ALA A 17 17.36 6.37 5.24
CA ALA A 17 16.75 5.40 4.35
C ALA A 17 15.28 5.76 4.09
N LYS A 18 14.78 5.29 2.95
CA LYS A 18 13.37 5.36 2.61
C LYS A 18 12.84 3.94 2.46
N SER A 19 11.66 3.73 2.97
CA SER A 19 10.91 2.51 2.76
C SER A 19 9.69 2.84 1.90
N THR A 20 9.45 2.04 0.88
CA THR A 20 8.41 2.30 -0.10
C THR A 20 7.58 1.05 -0.30
N PHE A 21 6.27 1.20 -0.22
CA PHE A 21 5.31 0.21 -0.70
C PHE A 21 4.66 0.74 -1.98
N ALA A 22 4.57 -0.10 -2.98
CA ALA A 22 3.92 0.25 -4.23
C ALA A 22 2.87 -0.79 -4.60
N ALA A 23 1.81 -0.34 -5.23
CA ALA A 23 0.74 -1.17 -5.74
C ALA A 23 0.48 -0.90 -7.21
N VAL A 24 0.27 -1.96 -7.96
CA VAL A 24 -0.24 -1.93 -9.34
C VAL A 24 -1.61 -2.57 -9.35
N LEU A 25 -2.61 -1.79 -9.73
CA LEU A 25 -4.00 -2.20 -9.79
C LEU A 25 -4.37 -2.49 -11.24
N VAL A 26 -4.85 -3.70 -11.50
CA VAL A 26 -5.31 -4.11 -12.82
C VAL A 26 -6.71 -4.71 -12.71
N ARG A 27 -7.62 -4.32 -13.59
CA ARG A 27 -8.93 -4.97 -13.67
C ARG A 27 -8.78 -6.43 -14.04
N GLU A 28 -9.52 -7.30 -13.39
CA GLU A 28 -9.48 -8.75 -13.66
C GLU A 28 -9.66 -9.04 -15.15
N SER A 29 -10.62 -8.38 -15.81
CA SER A 29 -10.88 -8.51 -17.24
C SER A 29 -9.72 -8.11 -18.16
N LYS A 30 -8.76 -7.32 -17.66
CA LYS A 30 -7.58 -6.82 -18.38
C LYS A 30 -6.30 -7.57 -18.03
N TYR A 31 -6.31 -8.36 -16.95
CA TYR A 31 -5.09 -8.96 -16.43
C TYR A 31 -4.43 -9.94 -17.41
N ARG A 32 -5.23 -10.75 -18.11
CA ARG A 32 -4.69 -11.67 -19.11
C ARG A 32 -4.01 -10.93 -20.28
N ASP A 33 -4.59 -9.81 -20.74
CA ASP A 33 -3.99 -8.98 -21.78
C ASP A 33 -2.68 -8.36 -21.28
N PHE A 34 -2.69 -7.81 -20.06
CA PHE A 34 -1.50 -7.29 -19.40
C PHE A 34 -0.35 -8.32 -19.34
N ASP A 35 -0.64 -9.52 -18.83
CA ASP A 35 0.36 -10.60 -18.69
C ASP A 35 0.93 -11.02 -20.05
N THR A 36 0.05 -11.29 -21.03
CA THR A 36 0.46 -11.71 -22.38
C THR A 36 1.36 -10.66 -23.04
N ARG A 37 0.98 -9.40 -23.00
CA ARG A 37 1.74 -8.31 -23.61
C ARG A 37 3.05 -8.02 -22.89
N LEU A 38 3.08 -8.14 -21.56
CA LEU A 38 4.32 -8.03 -20.81
C LEU A 38 5.32 -9.14 -21.22
N PHE A 39 4.83 -10.35 -21.40
CA PHE A 39 5.68 -11.45 -21.91
C PHE A 39 6.16 -11.16 -23.34
N ASP A 40 5.33 -10.61 -24.22
CA ASP A 40 5.73 -10.24 -25.57
C ASP A 40 6.81 -9.15 -25.56
N LEU A 41 6.72 -8.16 -24.66
CA LEU A 41 7.80 -7.18 -24.44
C LEU A 41 9.09 -7.85 -23.98
N LYS A 42 9.03 -8.78 -23.00
CA LYS A 42 10.21 -9.56 -22.57
C LYS A 42 10.85 -10.31 -23.75
N LYS A 43 10.03 -11.00 -24.58
CA LYS A 43 10.51 -11.68 -25.80
C LYS A 43 11.18 -10.71 -26.77
N HIS A 44 10.56 -9.57 -27.02
CA HIS A 44 11.09 -8.60 -27.97
C HIS A 44 12.45 -8.04 -27.52
N PHE A 45 12.51 -7.57 -26.27
CA PHE A 45 13.71 -6.90 -25.75
C PHE A 45 14.81 -7.87 -25.32
N TRP A 46 14.47 -8.99 -24.70
CA TRP A 46 15.43 -9.87 -24.01
C TRP A 46 15.55 -11.27 -24.62
N LYS A 47 14.75 -11.57 -25.65
CA LYS A 47 14.78 -12.86 -26.37
C LYS A 47 14.51 -14.07 -25.47
N VAL A 48 13.71 -13.91 -24.43
CA VAL A 48 13.31 -14.99 -23.53
C VAL A 48 12.36 -15.96 -24.25
N ALA A 49 12.41 -17.23 -23.88
CA ALA A 49 11.53 -18.26 -24.42
C ALA A 49 10.26 -18.46 -23.58
N ASN A 50 10.38 -18.33 -22.25
CA ASN A 50 9.30 -18.51 -21.31
C ASN A 50 9.10 -17.27 -20.42
N PRO A 51 7.90 -17.02 -19.84
CA PRO A 51 7.63 -15.88 -18.98
C PRO A 51 8.55 -15.77 -17.77
N TYR A 52 8.97 -16.92 -17.21
CA TYR A 52 9.83 -17.04 -16.03
C TYR A 52 11.34 -17.00 -16.34
N ASP A 53 11.76 -16.97 -17.60
CA ASP A 53 13.19 -16.86 -17.96
C ASP A 53 13.80 -15.50 -17.57
N LEU A 54 12.94 -14.49 -17.38
CA LEU A 54 13.33 -13.15 -16.95
C LEU A 54 12.36 -12.63 -15.91
N GLU A 55 12.80 -12.59 -14.68
CA GLU A 55 12.14 -11.86 -13.61
C GLU A 55 12.52 -10.38 -13.67
N LEU A 56 11.53 -9.49 -13.74
CA LEU A 56 11.75 -8.04 -13.69
C LEU A 56 12.00 -7.64 -12.23
N LYS A 57 13.22 -7.18 -11.97
CA LYS A 57 13.60 -6.62 -10.66
C LYS A 57 14.02 -5.17 -10.83
N GLY A 58 13.36 -4.27 -10.09
CA GLY A 58 13.62 -2.83 -10.12
C GLY A 58 15.08 -2.51 -9.90
N ARG A 59 15.73 -3.15 -8.93
CA ARG A 59 17.17 -3.01 -8.66
C ARG A 59 18.05 -3.37 -9.88
N LYS A 60 17.67 -4.37 -10.67
CA LYS A 60 18.42 -4.78 -11.86
C LYS A 60 18.16 -3.84 -13.03
N LEU A 61 16.91 -3.43 -13.24
CA LEU A 61 16.49 -2.62 -14.38
C LEU A 61 16.77 -1.12 -14.21
N MET A 62 16.71 -0.61 -12.98
CA MET A 62 16.78 0.82 -12.71
C MET A 62 18.03 1.27 -11.95
N ASN A 63 19.07 0.43 -11.83
CA ASN A 63 20.37 0.90 -11.36
C ASN A 63 21.01 1.87 -12.40
N GLU A 64 22.00 2.64 -12.00
CA GLU A 64 22.59 3.67 -12.85
C GLU A 64 23.15 3.12 -14.15
N ARG A 65 23.83 1.97 -14.10
CA ARG A 65 24.44 1.32 -15.27
C ARG A 65 23.37 0.85 -16.26
N ALA A 66 22.28 0.28 -15.74
CA ALA A 66 21.17 -0.17 -16.57
C ALA A 66 20.45 1.02 -17.26
N LEU A 67 20.25 2.12 -16.54
CA LEU A 67 19.56 3.30 -17.08
C LEU A 67 20.41 4.12 -18.06
N ILE A 68 21.73 3.96 -18.11
CA ILE A 68 22.56 4.53 -19.19
C ILE A 68 22.20 3.88 -20.54
N MET A 69 21.77 2.61 -20.54
CA MET A 69 21.45 1.88 -21.77
C MET A 69 20.08 2.31 -22.33
N PRO A 70 20.01 2.86 -23.56
CA PRO A 70 18.75 3.27 -24.18
C PRO A 70 17.73 2.13 -24.24
N LYS A 71 18.16 0.91 -24.56
CA LYS A 71 17.33 -0.29 -24.62
C LYS A 71 16.57 -0.56 -23.32
N THR A 72 17.23 -0.37 -22.16
CA THR A 72 16.59 -0.60 -20.85
C THR A 72 15.56 0.48 -20.55
N ARG A 73 15.87 1.75 -20.84
CA ARG A 73 14.90 2.84 -20.66
C ARG A 73 13.69 2.68 -21.56
N ASP A 74 13.91 2.31 -22.82
CA ASP A 74 12.84 2.06 -23.77
C ASP A 74 11.94 0.90 -23.31
N PHE A 75 12.53 -0.21 -22.87
CA PHE A 75 11.79 -1.32 -22.29
C PHE A 75 10.92 -0.88 -21.11
N ILE A 76 11.44 -0.12 -20.14
CA ILE A 76 10.70 0.36 -18.99
C ILE A 76 9.57 1.31 -19.42
N SER A 77 9.84 2.23 -20.35
CA SER A 77 8.82 3.11 -20.89
C SER A 77 7.69 2.35 -21.59
N GLN A 78 8.02 1.27 -22.33
CA GLN A 78 7.03 0.40 -22.96
C GLN A 78 6.15 -0.34 -21.94
N ILE A 79 6.72 -0.77 -20.80
CA ILE A 79 5.92 -1.39 -19.74
C ILE A 79 4.99 -0.36 -19.07
N ILE A 80 5.49 0.85 -18.81
CA ILE A 80 4.63 1.92 -18.24
C ILE A 80 3.51 2.27 -19.20
N TRP A 81 3.80 2.31 -20.50
CA TRP A 81 2.80 2.55 -21.52
C TRP A 81 1.77 1.40 -21.60
N LEU A 82 2.21 0.15 -21.49
CA LEU A 82 1.33 -1.01 -21.38
C LEU A 82 0.37 -0.86 -20.18
N CYS A 83 0.87 -0.45 -19.01
CA CYS A 83 0.02 -0.19 -17.85
C CYS A 83 -1.07 0.85 -18.18
N LYS A 84 -0.72 1.92 -18.91
CA LYS A 84 -1.69 2.92 -19.33
C LYS A 84 -2.76 2.36 -20.29
N GLU A 85 -2.37 1.52 -21.24
CA GLU A 85 -3.30 0.92 -22.21
C GLU A 85 -4.27 -0.07 -21.59
N VAL A 86 -3.85 -0.82 -20.60
CA VAL A 86 -4.74 -1.72 -19.85
C VAL A 86 -5.49 -0.99 -18.72
N GLU A 87 -5.35 0.33 -18.66
CA GLU A 87 -5.98 1.18 -17.64
C GLU A 87 -5.56 0.80 -16.21
N ALA A 88 -4.33 0.29 -16.06
CA ALA A 88 -3.78 0.02 -14.74
C ALA A 88 -3.55 1.34 -13.99
N VAL A 89 -3.77 1.31 -12.69
CA VAL A 89 -3.52 2.43 -11.78
C VAL A 89 -2.41 2.05 -10.82
N VAL A 90 -1.52 2.99 -10.51
CA VAL A 90 -0.44 2.76 -9.57
C VAL A 90 -0.54 3.68 -8.37
N PHE A 91 -0.17 3.13 -7.20
CA PHE A 91 0.00 3.87 -5.96
C PHE A 91 1.35 3.56 -5.35
N ALA A 92 1.90 4.52 -4.64
CA ALA A 92 3.07 4.28 -3.81
C ALA A 92 3.01 5.12 -2.52
N VAL A 93 3.48 4.53 -1.43
CA VAL A 93 3.65 5.21 -0.15
C VAL A 93 5.10 5.12 0.24
N VAL A 94 5.70 6.26 0.57
CA VAL A 94 7.09 6.37 1.01
C VAL A 94 7.10 6.78 2.48
N GLN A 95 7.83 6.05 3.28
CA GLN A 95 8.05 6.35 4.69
C GLN A 95 9.52 6.68 4.94
N ASP A 96 9.77 7.62 5.85
CA ASP A 96 11.12 7.91 6.32
C ASP A 96 11.59 6.84 7.30
N GLY A 97 12.86 6.48 7.20
CA GLY A 97 13.47 5.45 8.03
C GLY A 97 13.36 4.04 7.48
N SER A 98 13.98 3.12 8.20
CA SER A 98 13.91 1.68 7.91
C SER A 98 12.51 1.14 8.23
N PHE A 99 12.07 0.21 7.41
CA PHE A 99 10.83 -0.53 7.63
C PHE A 99 11.15 -1.88 8.27
N THR A 100 10.33 -2.27 9.23
CA THR A 100 10.33 -3.63 9.77
C THR A 100 9.00 -4.27 9.42
N LEU A 101 9.04 -5.40 8.74
CA LEU A 101 7.86 -6.22 8.49
C LEU A 101 7.15 -6.52 9.82
N ALA A 102 5.84 -6.68 9.77
CA ALA A 102 5.04 -6.98 10.95
C ALA A 102 5.62 -8.17 11.71
N SER A 103 6.22 -7.91 12.85
CA SER A 103 6.72 -8.94 13.76
C SER A 103 5.65 -9.45 14.72
N GLU A 104 4.51 -8.75 14.78
CA GLU A 104 3.42 -8.98 15.70
C GLU A 104 2.09 -9.02 14.92
N SER A 105 1.27 -10.01 15.20
CA SER A 105 0.02 -10.27 14.47
C SER A 105 -1.10 -9.25 14.72
N ASP A 106 -0.96 -8.38 15.71
CA ASP A 106 -1.94 -7.38 16.13
C ASP A 106 -1.62 -5.96 15.64
N HIS A 107 -0.54 -5.79 14.87
CA HIS A 107 -0.16 -4.52 14.30
C HIS A 107 0.10 -4.64 12.77
N LEU A 108 -0.72 -3.94 11.97
CA LEU A 108 -0.44 -3.76 10.54
C LEU A 108 0.34 -2.44 10.34
N PRO A 109 1.57 -2.49 9.81
CA PRO A 109 2.39 -1.29 9.65
C PRO A 109 1.75 -0.17 8.84
N SER A 110 2.15 1.08 9.11
CA SER A 110 1.57 2.29 8.52
C SER A 110 1.63 2.31 6.99
N LEU A 111 2.67 1.74 6.38
CA LEU A 111 2.80 1.63 4.92
C LEU A 111 1.65 0.81 4.31
N TYR A 112 1.33 -0.35 4.90
CA TYR A 112 0.17 -1.16 4.47
C TYR A 112 -1.13 -0.39 4.62
N ARG A 113 -1.36 0.20 5.81
CA ARG A 113 -2.60 0.94 6.11
C ARG A 113 -2.80 2.12 5.17
N ALA A 114 -1.73 2.89 4.91
CA ALA A 114 -1.77 4.03 4.02
C ALA A 114 -2.00 3.62 2.56
N LEU A 115 -1.43 2.49 2.11
CA LEU A 115 -1.67 1.96 0.77
C LEU A 115 -3.12 1.45 0.63
N MET A 116 -3.59 0.68 1.61
CA MET A 116 -4.97 0.18 1.64
C MET A 116 -6.00 1.30 1.60
N ARG A 117 -5.78 2.39 2.36
CA ARG A 117 -6.66 3.57 2.32
C ARG A 117 -6.80 4.13 0.91
N ARG A 118 -5.68 4.25 0.16
CA ARG A 118 -5.70 4.77 -1.21
C ARG A 118 -6.46 3.87 -2.16
N VAL A 119 -6.19 2.56 -2.05
CA VAL A 119 -6.90 1.56 -2.86
C VAL A 119 -8.38 1.60 -2.55
N ASN A 120 -8.78 1.62 -1.27
CA ASN A 120 -10.19 1.67 -0.88
C ASN A 120 -10.88 2.94 -1.40
N THR A 121 -10.28 4.13 -1.21
CA THR A 121 -10.83 5.39 -1.72
C THR A 121 -10.97 5.37 -3.26
N PHE A 122 -9.99 4.83 -3.96
CA PHE A 122 -10.07 4.66 -5.40
C PHE A 122 -11.23 3.75 -5.82
N MET A 123 -11.38 2.62 -5.13
CA MET A 123 -12.46 1.67 -5.38
C MET A 123 -13.84 2.29 -5.10
N GLU A 124 -14.00 2.95 -3.96
CA GLU A 124 -15.26 3.62 -3.58
C GLU A 124 -15.70 4.66 -4.63
N VAL A 125 -14.74 5.40 -5.20
CA VAL A 125 -15.04 6.47 -6.17
C VAL A 125 -15.23 5.94 -7.60
N LYS A 126 -14.41 4.98 -8.01
CA LYS A 126 -14.38 4.52 -9.41
C LYS A 126 -15.12 3.22 -9.66
N PHE A 127 -15.18 2.35 -8.66
CA PHE A 127 -15.70 1.00 -8.77
C PHE A 127 -16.46 0.59 -7.49
N PRO A 128 -17.50 1.34 -7.07
CA PRO A 128 -18.17 1.14 -5.77
C PRO A 128 -18.79 -0.26 -5.61
N GLU A 129 -19.14 -0.92 -6.71
CA GLU A 129 -19.73 -2.25 -6.71
C GLU A 129 -18.70 -3.39 -6.86
N GLU A 130 -17.42 -3.05 -7.05
CA GLU A 130 -16.35 -4.03 -7.20
C GLU A 130 -15.51 -4.13 -5.91
N GLN A 131 -14.81 -5.25 -5.75
CA GLN A 131 -13.88 -5.46 -4.63
C GLN A 131 -12.45 -5.59 -5.13
N ALA A 132 -11.51 -5.14 -4.30
CA ALA A 132 -10.08 -5.26 -4.52
C ALA A 132 -9.51 -6.47 -3.75
N THR A 133 -8.72 -7.29 -4.44
CA THR A 133 -7.99 -8.43 -3.88
C THR A 133 -6.51 -8.13 -3.85
N PHE A 134 -5.89 -8.22 -2.67
CA PHE A 134 -4.47 -7.93 -2.48
C PHE A 134 -3.61 -9.18 -2.67
N PHE A 135 -2.59 -9.03 -3.52
CA PHE A 135 -1.53 -9.99 -3.77
C PHE A 135 -0.20 -9.36 -3.37
N PHE A 136 0.51 -9.98 -2.44
CA PHE A 136 1.82 -9.54 -1.95
C PHE A 136 2.93 -10.43 -2.50
N ASP A 137 4.16 -9.91 -2.60
CA ASP A 137 5.31 -10.76 -2.86
C ASP A 137 5.51 -11.75 -1.70
N GLY A 138 5.72 -13.02 -2.05
CA GLY A 138 5.92 -14.09 -1.09
C GLY A 138 7.36 -14.07 -0.57
N ILE A 139 7.54 -13.97 0.76
CA ILE A 139 8.85 -13.98 1.40
C ILE A 139 9.15 -15.40 1.91
N ASP A 140 8.60 -15.74 3.06
CA ASP A 140 8.65 -17.06 3.68
C ASP A 140 7.32 -17.36 4.38
N HIS A 141 7.11 -18.60 4.74
CA HIS A 141 5.83 -19.04 5.28
C HIS A 141 5.44 -18.34 6.59
N GLU A 142 6.39 -18.09 7.49
CA GLU A 142 6.13 -17.46 8.80
C GLU A 142 5.82 -15.97 8.63
N THR A 143 6.62 -15.28 7.84
CA THR A 143 6.42 -13.87 7.52
C THR A 143 5.09 -13.65 6.81
N ASN A 144 4.82 -14.44 5.76
CA ASN A 144 3.55 -14.37 5.03
C ASN A 144 2.35 -14.61 5.94
N ARG A 145 2.44 -15.60 6.85
CA ARG A 145 1.39 -15.87 7.83
C ARG A 145 1.18 -14.70 8.79
N THR A 146 2.26 -14.10 9.28
CA THR A 146 2.18 -12.95 10.21
C THR A 146 1.53 -11.75 9.52
N VAL A 147 1.94 -11.42 8.30
CA VAL A 147 1.31 -10.35 7.50
C VAL A 147 -0.17 -10.66 7.23
N ALA A 148 -0.51 -11.89 6.86
CA ALA A 148 -1.90 -12.28 6.62
C ALA A 148 -2.78 -12.12 7.86
N ILE A 149 -2.30 -12.52 9.04
CA ILE A 149 -3.02 -12.37 10.31
C ILE A 149 -3.17 -10.87 10.66
N SER A 150 -2.10 -10.08 10.53
CA SER A 150 -2.13 -8.64 10.80
C SER A 150 -3.11 -7.91 9.87
N PHE A 151 -3.09 -8.25 8.57
CA PHE A 151 -4.04 -7.72 7.59
C PHE A 151 -5.49 -8.07 7.97
N ASN A 152 -5.75 -9.33 8.29
CA ASN A 152 -7.07 -9.80 8.70
C ASN A 152 -7.54 -9.12 9.99
N ASN A 153 -6.66 -9.04 11.01
CA ASN A 153 -6.98 -8.33 12.26
C ASN A 153 -7.28 -6.84 12.01
N PHE A 154 -6.52 -6.18 11.14
CA PHE A 154 -6.83 -4.81 10.75
C PHE A 154 -8.22 -4.71 10.12
N MET A 155 -8.55 -5.56 9.16
CA MET A 155 -9.82 -5.52 8.45
C MET A 155 -11.03 -5.78 9.35
N PHE A 156 -10.90 -6.66 10.33
CA PHE A 156 -12.05 -7.05 11.17
C PHE A 156 -12.12 -6.34 12.54
N ARG A 157 -11.01 -5.83 13.06
CA ARG A 157 -10.93 -5.28 14.41
C ARG A 157 -10.66 -3.78 14.45
N HIS A 158 -9.92 -3.23 13.46
CA HIS A 158 -9.64 -1.81 13.42
C HIS A 158 -10.80 -1.05 12.77
N TRP A 159 -11.19 0.10 13.34
CA TRP A 159 -12.34 0.86 12.85
C TRP A 159 -12.18 1.31 11.39
N TRP A 160 -10.98 1.70 10.93
CA TRP A 160 -10.73 1.99 9.52
C TRP A 160 -10.89 0.75 8.64
N GLY A 161 -10.27 -0.37 9.02
CA GLY A 161 -10.37 -1.61 8.25
C GLY A 161 -11.82 -2.06 8.09
N ARG A 162 -12.61 -1.98 9.16
CA ARG A 162 -14.05 -2.30 9.14
C ARG A 162 -14.88 -1.38 8.23
N SER A 163 -14.41 -0.16 7.97
CA SER A 163 -15.07 0.77 7.04
C SER A 163 -14.75 0.48 5.56
N TYR A 164 -13.70 -0.30 5.27
CA TYR A 164 -13.28 -0.60 3.90
C TYR A 164 -14.16 -1.67 3.24
N LYS A 165 -15.23 -1.23 2.58
CA LYS A 165 -16.22 -2.13 1.96
C LYS A 165 -15.73 -2.74 0.64
N ASN A 166 -14.80 -2.07 -0.02
CA ASN A 166 -14.32 -2.45 -1.35
C ASN A 166 -13.00 -3.25 -1.32
N ILE A 167 -12.57 -3.73 -0.13
CA ILE A 167 -11.40 -4.59 0.02
C ILE A 167 -11.84 -5.97 0.51
N ILE A 168 -11.41 -7.02 -0.19
CA ILE A 168 -11.55 -8.40 0.29
C ILE A 168 -10.64 -8.56 1.52
N PRO A 169 -11.17 -8.98 2.69
CA PRO A 169 -10.41 -9.04 3.94
C PRO A 169 -9.49 -10.28 4.01
N THR A 170 -8.90 -10.63 2.88
CA THR A 170 -7.97 -11.76 2.72
C THR A 170 -6.83 -11.32 1.83
N SER A 171 -5.61 -11.56 2.28
CA SER A 171 -4.38 -11.33 1.51
C SER A 171 -3.88 -12.63 0.87
N PHE A 172 -3.31 -12.52 -0.32
CA PHE A 172 -2.69 -13.61 -1.03
C PHE A 172 -1.20 -13.32 -1.22
N PHE A 173 -0.39 -14.37 -1.27
CA PHE A 173 1.07 -14.28 -1.48
C PHE A 173 1.43 -15.03 -2.75
N CYS A 174 2.21 -14.38 -3.61
CA CYS A 174 2.58 -14.90 -4.91
C CYS A 174 4.09 -14.96 -5.04
N ASP A 175 4.60 -15.93 -5.80
CA ASP A 175 5.98 -15.94 -6.23
C ASP A 175 6.17 -14.91 -7.35
N SER A 176 7.07 -13.93 -7.13
CA SER A 176 7.36 -12.87 -8.09
C SER A 176 7.88 -13.41 -9.43
N LEU A 177 8.53 -14.56 -9.45
CA LEU A 177 9.03 -15.18 -10.69
C LEU A 177 7.91 -15.39 -11.72
N VAL A 178 6.72 -15.76 -11.25
CA VAL A 178 5.57 -16.11 -12.09
C VAL A 178 4.42 -15.11 -12.02
N SER A 179 4.58 -14.03 -11.26
CA SER A 179 3.55 -12.98 -11.10
C SER A 179 3.97 -11.66 -11.75
N PRO A 180 3.53 -11.37 -12.99
CA PRO A 180 3.82 -10.11 -13.68
C PRO A 180 3.40 -8.86 -12.90
N GLY A 181 2.28 -8.93 -12.18
CA GLY A 181 1.80 -7.83 -11.35
C GLY A 181 2.76 -7.49 -10.21
N ILE A 182 3.29 -8.51 -9.51
CA ILE A 182 4.30 -8.33 -8.46
C ILE A 182 5.60 -7.76 -9.06
N GLN A 183 6.07 -8.29 -10.20
CA GLN A 183 7.26 -7.76 -10.88
C GLN A 183 7.11 -6.27 -11.22
N MET A 184 5.92 -5.86 -11.63
CA MET A 184 5.65 -4.43 -11.89
C MET A 184 5.62 -3.60 -10.61
N ALA A 185 5.10 -4.15 -9.52
CA ALA A 185 5.11 -3.48 -8.23
C ALA A 185 6.54 -3.29 -7.70
N ASP A 186 7.44 -4.30 -7.85
CA ASP A 186 8.88 -4.19 -7.53
C ASP A 186 9.54 -3.05 -8.34
N VAL A 187 9.33 -3.03 -9.66
CA VAL A 187 9.89 -1.97 -10.52
C VAL A 187 9.41 -0.59 -10.08
N LEU A 188 8.12 -0.43 -9.76
CA LEU A 188 7.55 0.82 -9.27
C LEU A 188 8.09 1.19 -7.87
N ALA A 189 8.10 0.24 -6.94
CA ALA A 189 8.57 0.46 -5.58
C ALA A 189 10.03 0.93 -5.58
N TYR A 190 10.89 0.26 -6.34
CA TYR A 190 12.28 0.64 -6.49
C TYR A 190 12.43 2.03 -7.13
N CYS A 191 11.70 2.33 -8.20
CA CYS A 191 11.74 3.65 -8.86
C CYS A 191 11.42 4.78 -7.87
N VAL A 192 10.31 4.63 -7.15
CA VAL A 192 9.84 5.62 -6.18
C VAL A 192 10.82 5.74 -5.01
N ASN A 193 11.30 4.62 -4.46
CA ASN A 193 12.27 4.59 -3.37
C ASN A 193 13.54 5.37 -3.72
N GLN A 194 14.14 5.05 -4.86
CA GLN A 194 15.36 5.72 -5.34
C GLN A 194 15.14 7.22 -5.61
N ARG A 195 13.98 7.58 -6.15
CA ARG A 195 13.63 8.97 -6.42
C ARG A 195 13.51 9.79 -5.13
N TYR A 196 12.86 9.25 -4.09
CA TYR A 196 12.72 9.88 -2.79
C TYR A 196 14.04 9.81 -1.97
N GLY A 197 14.91 8.85 -2.25
CA GLY A 197 16.29 8.79 -1.78
C GLY A 197 17.24 9.81 -2.42
N GLY A 198 16.72 10.70 -3.27
CA GLY A 198 17.50 11.81 -3.85
C GLY A 198 18.04 11.55 -5.25
N ARG A 199 17.88 10.36 -5.80
CA ARG A 199 18.37 10.02 -7.14
C ARG A 199 17.58 10.76 -8.24
N ARG A 200 18.28 11.21 -9.27
CA ARG A 200 17.77 12.02 -10.40
C ARG A 200 18.26 11.44 -11.75
N GLY A 201 18.35 12.27 -12.75
CA GLY A 201 18.79 11.88 -14.10
C GLY A 201 17.72 11.07 -14.82
N HIS A 202 18.10 10.01 -15.51
CA HIS A 202 17.15 9.18 -16.28
C HIS A 202 16.02 8.56 -15.42
N LEU A 203 16.24 8.42 -14.11
CA LEU A 203 15.22 7.94 -13.20
C LEU A 203 14.07 8.95 -13.05
N GLU A 204 14.35 10.25 -13.11
CA GLU A 204 13.34 11.30 -13.01
C GLU A 204 12.30 11.19 -14.13
N ASP A 205 12.76 10.97 -15.37
CA ASP A 205 11.88 10.86 -16.53
C ASP A 205 10.94 9.65 -16.39
N LEU A 206 11.47 8.52 -15.92
CA LEU A 206 10.67 7.32 -15.66
C LEU A 206 9.68 7.51 -14.51
N PHE A 207 10.12 8.18 -13.45
CA PHE A 207 9.26 8.51 -12.32
C PHE A 207 8.08 9.40 -12.75
N GLN A 208 8.31 10.40 -13.62
CA GLN A 208 7.23 11.22 -14.15
C GLN A 208 6.26 10.42 -15.03
N GLN A 209 6.74 9.44 -15.79
CA GLN A 209 5.87 8.52 -16.54
C GLN A 209 5.00 7.68 -15.60
N PHE A 210 5.54 7.14 -14.50
CA PHE A 210 4.75 6.44 -13.48
C PHE A 210 3.71 7.37 -12.83
N ARG A 211 4.08 8.61 -12.52
CA ARG A 211 3.14 9.59 -11.97
C ARG A 211 1.96 9.86 -12.89
N ALA A 212 2.14 9.76 -14.20
CA ALA A 212 1.06 9.97 -15.16
C ALA A 212 -0.03 8.89 -15.13
N ILE A 213 0.23 7.74 -14.50
CA ILE A 213 -0.74 6.65 -14.30
C ILE A 213 -1.15 6.46 -12.83
N THR A 214 -0.88 7.44 -11.98
CA THR A 214 -1.40 7.47 -10.61
C THR A 214 -2.79 8.09 -10.56
N TYR A 215 -3.56 7.72 -9.57
CA TYR A 215 -4.83 8.36 -9.25
C TYR A 215 -4.68 9.24 -8.01
N ASN A 216 -5.09 10.50 -8.13
CA ASN A 216 -5.14 11.44 -7.02
C ASN A 216 -6.61 11.78 -6.73
N HIS A 217 -6.96 11.86 -5.46
CA HIS A 217 -8.32 12.15 -5.01
C HIS A 217 -8.30 13.27 -3.96
N GLU A 218 -9.11 14.30 -4.20
CA GLU A 218 -9.33 15.36 -3.22
C GLU A 218 -10.37 14.90 -2.20
N LEU A 219 -10.07 15.09 -0.93
CA LEU A 219 -10.95 14.81 0.20
C LEU A 219 -11.40 16.15 0.80
N PRO A 220 -12.46 16.77 0.27
CA PRO A 220 -12.86 18.12 0.66
C PRO A 220 -13.22 18.23 2.14
N ASP A 221 -13.82 17.21 2.73
CA ASP A 221 -14.21 17.19 4.14
C ASP A 221 -13.01 17.05 5.10
N GLU A 222 -11.90 16.48 4.62
CA GLU A 222 -10.66 16.33 5.38
C GLU A 222 -9.62 17.42 5.05
N GLY A 223 -9.89 18.28 4.07
CA GLY A 223 -9.04 19.41 3.68
C GLY A 223 -7.70 19.02 3.07
N PHE A 224 -7.55 17.79 2.57
CA PHE A 224 -6.33 17.34 1.89
C PHE A 224 -6.59 16.44 0.69
N THR A 225 -5.54 16.20 -0.09
CA THR A 225 -5.55 15.33 -1.27
C THR A 225 -4.86 14.00 -0.97
N LEU A 226 -5.51 12.88 -1.26
CA LEU A 226 -4.86 11.57 -1.32
C LEU A 226 -4.06 11.47 -2.62
N TRP A 227 -2.75 11.65 -2.50
CA TRP A 227 -1.85 11.54 -3.65
C TRP A 227 -1.58 10.08 -4.01
N GLY A 228 -1.51 9.78 -5.31
CA GLY A 228 -1.14 8.45 -5.81
C GLY A 228 0.28 8.05 -5.38
N VAL A 229 1.19 9.03 -5.24
CA VAL A 229 2.50 8.84 -4.59
C VAL A 229 2.58 9.78 -3.40
N GLN A 230 2.69 9.25 -2.19
CA GLN A 230 2.70 10.06 -0.97
C GLN A 230 3.81 9.66 -0.02
N ARG A 231 4.42 10.67 0.62
CA ARG A 231 5.32 10.47 1.75
C ARG A 231 4.52 10.54 3.06
N ILE A 232 4.80 9.63 3.97
CA ILE A 232 4.28 9.61 5.33
C ILE A 232 5.45 9.70 6.33
N PRO A 233 5.22 10.19 7.56
CA PRO A 233 6.26 10.21 8.59
C PRO A 233 6.72 8.80 8.96
N ALA A 234 7.85 8.72 9.66
CA ALA A 234 8.30 7.48 10.27
C ALA A 234 7.22 6.91 11.20
N GLU A 235 7.14 5.59 11.27
CA GLU A 235 6.10 4.93 12.05
C GLU A 235 6.29 5.21 13.54
N GLU A 236 5.29 5.81 14.17
CA GLU A 236 5.12 5.74 15.60
C GLU A 236 4.41 4.42 15.91
N LYS A 237 5.02 3.56 16.73
CA LYS A 237 4.39 2.34 17.24
C LYS A 237 3.25 2.75 18.17
N ILE A 238 2.09 3.00 17.62
CA ILE A 238 0.86 3.11 18.40
C ILE A 238 0.29 1.69 18.43
N PRO A 239 0.35 0.99 19.58
CA PRO A 239 -0.29 -0.31 19.69
C PRO A 239 -1.79 -0.15 19.43
N PHE A 240 -2.38 -1.03 18.66
CA PHE A 240 -3.83 -1.15 18.65
C PHE A 240 -4.25 -1.46 20.07
N SER A 241 -5.07 -0.63 20.67
CA SER A 241 -5.91 -1.09 21.77
C SER A 241 -6.90 -2.07 21.16
N VAL A 242 -6.56 -3.35 21.16
CA VAL A 242 -7.46 -4.41 20.77
C VAL A 242 -8.49 -4.47 21.89
N ASP A 243 -9.64 -3.90 21.66
CA ASP A 243 -10.79 -4.14 22.52
C ASP A 243 -11.25 -5.58 22.27
N VAL A 244 -10.78 -6.48 23.12
CA VAL A 244 -11.05 -7.92 23.05
C VAL A 244 -12.55 -8.25 23.13
N LEU A 245 -13.39 -7.26 23.50
CA LEU A 245 -14.82 -7.43 23.76
C LEU A 245 -15.73 -6.61 22.84
N GLY A 246 -15.20 -5.87 21.86
CA GLY A 246 -16.05 -5.17 20.88
C GLY A 246 -16.84 -3.98 21.44
N THR A 247 -16.49 -3.47 22.62
CA THR A 247 -17.05 -2.22 23.16
C THR A 247 -16.16 -1.06 22.74
N GLU A 248 -16.68 -0.20 21.88
CA GLU A 248 -16.04 1.07 21.51
C GLU A 248 -15.94 1.95 22.75
N GLN A 249 -14.76 2.06 23.36
CA GLN A 249 -14.51 3.19 24.24
C GLN A 249 -14.31 4.41 23.34
N ARG A 250 -15.34 5.25 23.22
CA ARG A 250 -15.18 6.62 22.75
C ARG A 250 -14.10 7.27 23.61
N VAL A 251 -13.02 7.72 23.00
CA VAL A 251 -12.11 8.68 23.64
C VAL A 251 -13.00 9.88 23.98
N PRO A 252 -13.13 10.29 25.26
CA PRO A 252 -13.89 11.48 25.59
C PRO A 252 -13.25 12.66 24.87
N SER A 253 -14.03 13.38 24.08
CA SER A 253 -13.62 14.68 23.59
C SER A 253 -13.34 15.56 24.81
N SER A 254 -12.24 16.30 24.80
CA SER A 254 -11.75 17.16 25.88
C SER A 254 -12.66 18.38 26.19
N ASP A 255 -13.93 18.36 25.79
CA ASP A 255 -14.87 19.49 25.90
C ASP A 255 -16.09 19.22 26.83
N GLU A 256 -16.10 18.11 27.58
CA GLU A 256 -17.13 17.93 28.61
C GLU A 256 -16.52 18.04 30.02
N SER A 257 -15.96 19.20 30.34
CA SER A 257 -15.75 19.65 31.71
C SER A 257 -16.68 20.84 31.97
N GLU A 258 -17.38 20.76 33.10
CA GLU A 258 -18.19 21.81 33.74
C GLU A 258 -19.67 21.87 33.38
N GLU A 259 -20.44 21.10 34.16
CA GLU A 259 -21.67 21.63 34.84
C GLU A 259 -22.10 20.66 35.96
N GLU A 260 -21.42 20.75 37.10
CA GLU A 260 -22.00 20.35 38.38
C GLU A 260 -22.83 21.52 38.92
N THR A 261 -24.13 21.52 38.66
CA THR A 261 -25.07 22.36 39.40
C THR A 261 -25.73 21.53 40.49
N GLY A 262 -25.55 22.04 41.70
CA GLY A 262 -26.09 21.46 42.92
C GLY A 262 -27.60 21.28 42.93
N GLY A 263 -28.06 20.11 43.32
CA GLY A 263 -29.44 19.82 43.64
C GLY A 263 -29.62 19.62 45.15
N PRO A 264 -30.79 19.97 45.70
CA PRO A 264 -30.97 20.28 47.11
C PRO A 264 -31.13 19.02 47.99
N LYS A 265 -30.65 19.15 49.25
CA LYS A 265 -30.85 18.18 50.35
C LYS A 265 -32.34 17.98 50.66
N GLY A 266 -32.85 16.79 50.48
CA GLY A 266 -34.16 16.39 51.00
C GLY A 266 -34.10 15.96 52.48
N PRO A 267 -35.22 16.05 53.22
CA PRO A 267 -35.24 15.99 54.69
C PRO A 267 -35.18 14.58 55.26
N ALA A 268 -34.65 14.53 56.48
CA ALA A 268 -34.53 13.31 57.31
C ALA A 268 -35.89 12.71 57.68
N THR A 269 -36.01 11.40 57.58
CA THR A 269 -37.17 10.62 58.12
C THR A 269 -36.88 10.15 59.54
N PRO A 270 -37.81 10.27 60.47
CA PRO A 270 -37.57 9.91 61.87
C PRO A 270 -37.75 8.39 62.11
N GLN A 271 -36.94 7.86 63.04
CA GLN A 271 -37.11 6.52 63.64
C GLN A 271 -38.30 6.49 64.50
N VAL A 272 -39.12 5.42 64.36
CA VAL A 272 -40.12 5.02 65.32
C VAL A 272 -39.80 3.60 65.77
N LYS A 273 -39.62 3.49 67.09
CA LYS A 273 -39.59 2.35 67.99
C LYS A 273 -39.70 0.92 67.45
#